data_15ae7db81b282d79374c415e22ba602e
#
_entry.id   15ae7db81b282d79374c415e22ba602e
#
_cell.length_a   1.000
_cell.length_b   1.000
_cell.length_c   1.000
_cell.angle_alpha   90.00
_cell.angle_beta   90.00
_cell.angle_gamma   90.00
#
_symmetry.space_group_name_H-M   'P 1'
#
loop_
_entity.id
_entity.type
_entity.pdbx_description
1 polymer ?
#
loop_
_entity_poly.entity_id
_entity_poly.type
_entity_poly.pdbx_seq_one_letter_code
_entity_poly.pdbx_strand_id
1 'polypeptide(L)'
;MKEDTQQSTSGYVIDINTEAGLITGRQDGSFTNIAECYVSNTGFARLFTAVRYGKRYVLKCLKPDFMLTPVYRQALMKEFVIGFQLDHPNICRTISFETVGELGDCIVMEYIDGESLESLMSKGGITDSIARKIANGLLDALEYLHTKQIVHRDIKPSNIMITHKGGKVKLIDFGLSDSETFCILKIPAGTRGYMAPEQLIPGAQSDPSADIFSFGKVLIQLAEAIHCRRMMKIGHLCAEDDVKRRPADVAQVKQLMGMNSQWHNMLNLSLVAMIIVLIASIIIISYSPQANANSAGSTDSISISGANKVVDSDFW
;
A
#
# COMPACT_ATOMS: atom_id res chain seq x y z
N MET A 1 33.34 -45.33 -41.34
CA MET A 1 32.77 -44.02 -41.67
C MET A 1 31.31 -44.12 -41.42
N LYS A 2 30.84 -43.60 -40.25
CA LYS A 2 29.42 -43.43 -39.89
C LYS A 2 29.27 -41.94 -39.61
N GLU A 3 28.50 -41.30 -40.45
CA GLU A 3 28.06 -39.92 -40.23
C GLU A 3 26.89 -39.96 -39.28
N ASP A 4 27.07 -39.35 -38.10
CA ASP A 4 26.01 -39.08 -37.16
C ASP A 4 25.32 -37.78 -37.56
N THR A 5 24.11 -37.93 -38.07
CA THR A 5 23.20 -36.81 -38.34
C THR A 5 22.55 -36.39 -37.03
N GLN A 6 23.05 -35.35 -36.36
CA GLN A 6 22.37 -34.69 -35.29
C GLN A 6 21.27 -33.80 -35.88
N GLN A 7 20.02 -34.19 -35.68
CA GLN A 7 18.85 -33.31 -35.82
C GLN A 7 18.85 -32.30 -34.66
N SER A 8 19.15 -31.04 -34.98
CA SER A 8 18.94 -29.93 -34.07
C SER A 8 17.46 -29.61 -33.98
N THR A 9 16.84 -29.95 -32.88
CA THR A 9 15.55 -29.36 -32.48
C THR A 9 15.80 -27.91 -32.09
N SER A 10 15.57 -26.99 -33.01
CA SER A 10 15.52 -25.55 -32.74
C SER A 10 14.30 -25.25 -31.91
N GLY A 11 14.41 -25.41 -30.59
CA GLY A 11 13.48 -24.78 -29.67
C GLY A 11 13.77 -23.28 -29.65
N TYR A 12 12.80 -22.47 -30.04
CA TYR A 12 12.85 -21.01 -29.84
C TYR A 12 12.89 -20.71 -28.34
N VAL A 13 14.08 -20.61 -27.80
CA VAL A 13 14.28 -19.99 -26.50
C VAL A 13 14.25 -18.48 -26.74
N ILE A 14 13.15 -17.82 -26.39
CA ILE A 14 13.11 -16.36 -26.39
C ILE A 14 14.06 -15.90 -25.29
N ASP A 15 15.24 -15.46 -25.68
CA ASP A 15 16.19 -14.85 -24.76
C ASP A 15 15.74 -13.42 -24.49
N ILE A 16 14.99 -13.25 -23.41
CA ILE A 16 14.47 -11.94 -22.94
C ILE A 16 15.61 -10.92 -22.75
N ASN A 17 16.81 -11.38 -22.42
CA ASN A 17 17.97 -10.50 -22.27
C ASN A 17 18.45 -9.97 -23.63
N THR A 18 18.37 -10.78 -24.68
CA THR A 18 18.72 -10.35 -26.04
C THR A 18 17.74 -9.31 -26.56
N GLU A 19 16.42 -9.51 -26.36
CA GLU A 19 15.42 -8.50 -26.75
C GLU A 19 15.55 -7.22 -25.93
N ALA A 20 15.77 -7.32 -24.61
CA ALA A 20 16.03 -6.16 -23.77
C ALA A 20 17.34 -5.46 -24.18
N GLY A 21 18.37 -6.21 -24.56
CA GLY A 21 19.62 -5.69 -25.10
C GLY A 21 19.43 -4.88 -26.39
N LEU A 22 18.56 -5.35 -27.30
CA LEU A 22 18.20 -4.61 -28.51
C LEU A 22 17.52 -3.27 -28.19
N ILE A 23 16.66 -3.23 -27.17
CA ILE A 23 15.95 -2.02 -26.75
C ILE A 23 16.88 -1.05 -26.02
N THR A 24 17.77 -1.56 -25.16
CA THR A 24 18.63 -0.74 -24.28
C THR A 24 20.04 -0.53 -24.84
N GLY A 25 20.42 -1.24 -25.88
CA GLY A 25 21.78 -1.29 -26.40
C GLY A 25 22.75 -2.08 -25.52
N ARG A 26 22.24 -2.86 -24.52
CA ARG A 26 23.03 -3.71 -23.63
C ARG A 26 22.41 -5.10 -23.45
N GLN A 27 23.27 -6.10 -23.31
CA GLN A 27 22.87 -7.51 -23.08
C GLN A 27 23.10 -7.99 -21.64
N ASP A 28 23.83 -7.22 -20.84
CA ASP A 28 24.25 -7.58 -19.48
C ASP A 28 23.23 -7.25 -18.39
N GLY A 29 22.10 -6.62 -18.74
CA GLY A 29 21.07 -6.19 -17.78
C GLY A 29 21.50 -5.06 -16.86
N SER A 30 22.62 -4.39 -17.15
CA SER A 30 23.13 -3.28 -16.36
C SER A 30 22.26 -2.02 -16.53
N PHE A 31 22.34 -1.11 -15.57
CA PHE A 31 21.70 0.21 -15.67
C PHE A 31 22.43 1.10 -16.68
N THR A 32 21.67 1.81 -17.48
CA THR A 32 22.13 2.78 -18.47
C THR A 32 21.46 4.14 -18.21
N ASN A 33 21.93 5.20 -18.86
CA ASN A 33 21.36 6.56 -18.73
C ASN A 33 21.22 7.00 -17.27
N ILE A 34 22.26 6.70 -16.47
CA ILE A 34 22.30 7.08 -15.05
C ILE A 34 22.51 8.59 -14.98
N ALA A 35 21.56 9.28 -14.39
CA ALA A 35 21.61 10.74 -14.23
C ALA A 35 21.16 11.13 -12.82
N GLU A 36 21.97 11.95 -12.14
CA GLU A 36 21.61 12.46 -10.83
C GLU A 36 20.37 13.37 -10.93
N CYS A 37 19.35 13.11 -10.12
CA CYS A 37 18.11 13.88 -10.12
C CYS A 37 17.82 14.59 -8.79
N TYR A 38 18.47 14.17 -7.71
CA TYR A 38 18.31 14.81 -6.42
C TYR A 38 19.48 14.51 -5.48
N VAL A 39 19.94 15.52 -4.77
CA VAL A 39 20.90 15.42 -3.66
C VAL A 39 20.27 16.03 -2.42
N SER A 40 20.15 15.23 -1.36
CA SER A 40 19.63 15.74 -0.09
C SER A 40 20.56 16.81 0.48
N ASN A 41 20.05 18.00 0.80
CA ASN A 41 20.88 19.06 1.40
C ASN A 41 21.34 18.70 2.81
N THR A 42 20.51 18.04 3.59
CA THR A 42 20.74 17.73 5.02
C THR A 42 20.95 16.23 5.29
N GLY A 43 20.54 15.37 4.37
CA GLY A 43 20.63 13.90 4.49
C GLY A 43 21.87 13.33 3.84
N PHE A 44 22.06 12.05 4.00
CA PHE A 44 23.19 11.25 3.53
C PHE A 44 22.99 10.61 2.15
N ALA A 45 21.78 10.68 1.59
CA ALA A 45 21.42 10.03 0.34
C ALA A 45 21.40 10.99 -0.86
N ARG A 46 21.58 10.41 -2.03
CA ARG A 46 21.37 11.01 -3.35
C ARG A 46 20.58 10.06 -4.24
N LEU A 47 19.81 10.62 -5.18
CA LEU A 47 18.95 9.86 -6.08
C LEU A 47 19.40 10.04 -7.52
N PHE A 48 19.34 8.94 -8.28
CA PHE A 48 19.60 8.93 -9.71
C PHE A 48 18.41 8.31 -10.44
N THR A 49 18.12 8.83 -11.61
CA THR A 49 17.31 8.09 -12.59
C THR A 49 18.21 7.19 -13.40
N ALA A 50 17.72 6.00 -13.75
CA ALA A 50 18.43 5.04 -14.58
C ALA A 50 17.45 4.24 -15.44
N VAL A 51 17.96 3.63 -16.51
CA VAL A 51 17.18 2.79 -17.42
C VAL A 51 17.73 1.36 -17.40
N ARG A 52 16.85 0.37 -17.27
CA ARG A 52 17.18 -1.06 -17.44
C ARG A 52 16.02 -1.76 -18.14
N TYR A 53 16.31 -2.52 -19.20
CA TYR A 53 15.32 -3.20 -20.04
C TYR A 53 14.22 -2.24 -20.57
N GLY A 54 14.62 -1.02 -20.99
CA GLY A 54 13.70 0.00 -21.51
C GLY A 54 12.79 0.65 -20.47
N LYS A 55 12.91 0.31 -19.18
CA LYS A 55 12.13 0.90 -18.07
C LYS A 55 12.98 1.83 -17.24
N ARG A 56 12.38 2.94 -16.76
CA ARG A 56 13.02 3.87 -15.84
C ARG A 56 12.89 3.39 -14.39
N TYR A 57 13.95 3.62 -13.62
CA TYR A 57 14.07 3.33 -12.20
C TYR A 57 14.65 4.53 -11.47
N VAL A 58 14.51 4.55 -10.17
CA VAL A 58 15.23 5.45 -9.28
C VAL A 58 16.21 4.61 -8.47
N LEU A 59 17.46 5.06 -8.43
CA LEU A 59 18.50 4.49 -7.59
C LEU A 59 18.76 5.45 -6.43
N LYS A 60 18.55 4.98 -5.18
CA LYS A 60 18.89 5.71 -3.96
C LYS A 60 20.18 5.14 -3.41
N CYS A 61 21.21 5.97 -3.32
CA CYS A 61 22.52 5.57 -2.80
C CYS A 61 23.08 6.63 -1.83
N LEU A 62 24.15 6.28 -1.16
CA LEU A 62 24.84 7.19 -0.25
C LEU A 62 25.64 8.25 -1.03
N LYS A 63 25.77 9.43 -0.45
CA LYS A 63 26.78 10.40 -0.91
C LYS A 63 28.18 9.83 -0.68
N PRO A 64 29.19 10.25 -1.47
CA PRO A 64 30.56 9.74 -1.36
C PRO A 64 31.12 9.79 0.06
N ASP A 65 30.89 10.90 0.78
CA ASP A 65 31.38 11.12 2.13
C ASP A 65 30.83 10.13 3.18
N PHE A 66 29.71 9.49 2.88
CA PHE A 66 29.05 8.56 3.79
C PHE A 66 29.21 7.08 3.40
N MET A 67 29.71 6.77 2.20
CA MET A 67 29.82 5.41 1.68
C MET A 67 30.69 4.49 2.53
N LEU A 68 31.75 5.03 3.12
CA LEU A 68 32.70 4.27 3.95
C LEU A 68 32.29 4.20 5.43
N THR A 69 31.21 4.86 5.81
CA THR A 69 30.77 4.93 7.21
C THR A 69 29.69 3.87 7.46
N PRO A 70 29.99 2.82 8.26
CA PRO A 70 29.08 1.66 8.40
C PRO A 70 27.67 1.99 8.86
N VAL A 71 27.48 3.00 9.71
CA VAL A 71 26.17 3.39 10.23
C VAL A 71 25.22 3.85 9.12
N TYR A 72 25.70 4.58 8.12
CA TYR A 72 24.84 5.02 7.00
C TYR A 72 24.53 3.88 6.03
N ARG A 73 25.48 2.96 5.82
CA ARG A 73 25.24 1.76 5.05
C ARG A 73 24.17 0.87 5.71
N GLN A 74 24.22 0.71 7.03
CA GLN A 74 23.21 0.00 7.79
C GLN A 74 21.85 0.70 7.70
N ALA A 75 21.82 2.04 7.77
CA ALA A 75 20.58 2.81 7.61
C ALA A 75 19.97 2.60 6.23
N LEU A 76 20.77 2.63 5.15
CA LEU A 76 20.31 2.36 3.80
C LEU A 76 19.76 0.93 3.65
N MET A 77 20.44 -0.06 4.24
CA MET A 77 20.00 -1.46 4.22
C MET A 77 18.68 -1.64 5.01
N LYS A 78 18.53 -1.01 6.17
CA LYS A 78 17.29 -1.06 6.96
C LYS A 78 16.12 -0.44 6.19
N GLU A 79 16.35 0.70 5.54
CA GLU A 79 15.36 1.32 4.67
C GLU A 79 14.93 0.37 3.54
N PHE A 80 15.88 -0.30 2.89
CA PHE A 80 15.59 -1.32 1.88
C PHE A 80 14.71 -2.43 2.44
N VAL A 81 15.09 -3.03 3.58
CA VAL A 81 14.35 -4.14 4.20
C VAL A 81 12.92 -3.75 4.52
N ILE A 82 12.69 -2.53 5.04
CA ILE A 82 11.35 -2.02 5.29
C ILE A 82 10.58 -1.84 3.97
N GLY A 83 11.16 -1.10 3.02
CA GLY A 83 10.49 -0.77 1.76
C GLY A 83 10.19 -2.00 0.90
N PHE A 84 11.06 -3.02 0.92
CA PHE A 84 10.90 -4.25 0.14
C PHE A 84 9.70 -5.11 0.56
N GLN A 85 9.25 -5.00 1.81
CA GLN A 85 8.07 -5.70 2.34
C GLN A 85 6.75 -5.00 2.00
N LEU A 86 6.82 -3.79 1.43
CA LEU A 86 5.65 -2.96 1.17
C LEU A 86 5.17 -3.14 -0.28
N ASP A 87 3.90 -3.50 -0.42
CA ASP A 87 3.21 -3.55 -1.72
C ASP A 87 1.84 -2.89 -1.59
N HIS A 88 1.76 -1.62 -1.96
CA HIS A 88 0.55 -0.82 -1.87
C HIS A 88 0.49 0.24 -2.97
N PRO A 89 -0.67 0.51 -3.59
CA PRO A 89 -0.79 1.46 -4.71
C PRO A 89 -0.35 2.88 -4.36
N ASN A 90 -0.45 3.30 -3.10
CA ASN A 90 -0.07 4.64 -2.64
C ASN A 90 1.31 4.68 -1.94
N ILE A 91 2.12 3.65 -2.10
CA ILE A 91 3.49 3.57 -1.59
C ILE A 91 4.43 3.35 -2.78
N CYS A 92 5.59 4.00 -2.77
CA CYS A 92 6.65 3.77 -3.75
C CYS A 92 7.22 2.37 -3.58
N ARG A 93 7.23 1.61 -4.67
CA ARG A 93 7.71 0.23 -4.64
C ARG A 93 9.23 0.17 -4.60
N THR A 94 9.77 -0.52 -3.62
CA THR A 94 11.17 -0.94 -3.57
C THR A 94 11.32 -2.27 -4.32
N ILE A 95 12.32 -2.37 -5.21
CA ILE A 95 12.45 -3.49 -6.15
C ILE A 95 13.60 -4.40 -5.76
N SER A 96 14.79 -3.85 -5.53
CA SER A 96 15.99 -4.60 -5.19
C SER A 96 17.03 -3.74 -4.47
N PHE A 97 18.06 -4.40 -3.94
CA PHE A 97 19.25 -3.77 -3.41
C PHE A 97 20.44 -4.29 -4.19
N GLU A 98 21.19 -3.41 -4.85
CA GLU A 98 22.22 -3.80 -5.80
C GLU A 98 23.43 -2.86 -5.69
N THR A 99 24.61 -3.38 -5.99
CA THR A 99 25.81 -2.54 -6.16
C THR A 99 25.88 -2.06 -7.62
N VAL A 100 25.86 -0.75 -7.85
CA VAL A 100 25.77 -0.15 -9.18
C VAL A 100 27.02 0.69 -9.47
N GLY A 101 28.02 0.09 -10.10
CA GLY A 101 29.26 0.74 -10.53
C GLY A 101 29.87 1.61 -9.40
N GLU A 102 30.22 2.84 -9.73
CA GLU A 102 30.80 3.80 -8.78
C GLU A 102 29.80 4.37 -7.77
N LEU A 103 28.50 4.15 -7.96
CA LEU A 103 27.47 4.58 -6.99
C LEU A 103 27.48 3.73 -5.73
N GLY A 104 28.12 2.55 -5.76
CA GLY A 104 28.12 1.61 -4.65
C GLY A 104 26.74 0.98 -4.42
N ASP A 105 26.41 0.71 -3.17
CA ASP A 105 25.14 0.09 -2.79
C ASP A 105 23.96 1.05 -3.03
N CYS A 106 22.97 0.55 -3.76
CA CYS A 106 21.79 1.29 -4.17
C CYS A 106 20.50 0.53 -3.83
N ILE A 107 19.51 1.23 -3.34
CA ILE A 107 18.12 0.77 -3.35
C ILE A 107 17.56 1.10 -4.73
N VAL A 108 17.07 0.09 -5.44
CA VAL A 108 16.38 0.24 -6.72
C VAL A 108 14.88 0.39 -6.44
N MET A 109 14.29 1.46 -6.93
CA MET A 109 12.87 1.79 -6.73
C MET A 109 12.16 2.04 -8.05
N GLU A 110 10.82 1.93 -8.04
CA GLU A 110 10.02 2.36 -9.18
C GLU A 110 10.25 3.83 -9.51
N TYR A 111 10.30 4.14 -10.79
CA TYR A 111 10.27 5.53 -11.25
C TYR A 111 8.83 6.03 -11.25
N ILE A 112 8.57 7.10 -10.52
CA ILE A 112 7.27 7.76 -10.47
C ILE A 112 7.29 8.92 -11.47
N ASP A 113 6.51 8.80 -12.55
CA ASP A 113 6.30 9.88 -13.51
C ASP A 113 5.33 10.91 -12.92
N GLY A 114 5.88 11.86 -12.20
CA GLY A 114 5.11 12.82 -11.41
C GLY A 114 5.99 13.88 -10.76
N GLU A 115 5.39 14.66 -9.90
CA GLU A 115 6.09 15.67 -9.10
C GLU A 115 5.74 15.57 -7.62
N SER A 116 6.55 16.15 -6.75
CA SER A 116 6.26 16.19 -5.32
C SER A 116 5.08 17.13 -5.03
N LEU A 117 4.37 16.85 -3.92
CA LEU A 117 3.33 17.74 -3.44
C LEU A 117 3.88 19.15 -3.15
N GLU A 118 5.11 19.25 -2.67
CA GLU A 118 5.80 20.53 -2.45
C GLU A 118 5.91 21.33 -3.74
N SER A 119 6.34 20.72 -4.85
CA SER A 119 6.40 21.34 -6.17
C SER A 119 5.01 21.71 -6.70
N LEU A 120 4.03 20.82 -6.53
CA LEU A 120 2.66 21.09 -6.99
C LEU A 120 2.03 22.26 -6.23
N MET A 121 2.26 22.35 -4.91
CA MET A 121 1.79 23.46 -4.08
C MET A 121 2.45 24.79 -4.46
N SER A 122 3.76 24.78 -4.67
CA SER A 122 4.49 26.02 -5.06
C SER A 122 4.02 26.61 -6.39
N LYS A 123 3.47 25.78 -7.27
CA LYS A 123 2.88 26.19 -8.56
C LYS A 123 1.39 26.60 -8.43
N GLY A 124 0.79 26.52 -7.26
CA GLY A 124 -0.64 26.77 -7.06
C GLY A 124 -1.56 25.74 -7.73
N GLY A 125 -1.06 24.52 -7.99
CA GLY A 125 -1.77 23.50 -8.74
C GLY A 125 -2.78 22.68 -7.92
N ILE A 126 -3.10 23.07 -6.68
CA ILE A 126 -4.01 22.32 -5.81
C ILE A 126 -5.46 22.73 -6.05
N THR A 127 -6.25 21.79 -6.56
CA THR A 127 -7.71 21.90 -6.65
C THR A 127 -8.39 21.08 -5.55
N ASP A 128 -9.70 21.30 -5.30
CA ASP A 128 -10.45 20.51 -4.31
C ASP A 128 -10.40 19.00 -4.59
N SER A 129 -10.53 18.62 -5.87
CA SER A 129 -10.43 17.22 -6.29
C SER A 129 -9.04 16.63 -6.01
N ILE A 130 -7.97 17.38 -6.31
CA ILE A 130 -6.59 16.94 -6.08
C ILE A 130 -6.32 16.84 -4.59
N ALA A 131 -6.71 17.84 -3.78
CA ALA A 131 -6.53 17.83 -2.34
C ALA A 131 -7.21 16.61 -1.68
N ARG A 132 -8.44 16.29 -2.08
CA ARG A 132 -9.14 15.09 -1.58
C ARG A 132 -8.45 13.79 -2.01
N LYS A 133 -8.00 13.70 -3.25
CA LYS A 133 -7.24 12.52 -3.73
C LYS A 133 -5.96 12.33 -2.92
N ILE A 134 -5.24 13.43 -2.63
CA ILE A 134 -4.01 13.37 -1.83
C ILE A 134 -4.33 12.90 -0.41
N ALA A 135 -5.31 13.53 0.25
CA ALA A 135 -5.68 13.14 1.60
C ALA A 135 -6.10 11.67 1.68
N ASN A 136 -6.93 11.20 0.73
CA ASN A 136 -7.41 9.83 0.69
C ASN A 136 -6.27 8.84 0.45
N GLY A 137 -5.44 9.07 -0.58
CA GLY A 137 -4.34 8.15 -0.91
C GLY A 137 -3.28 8.11 0.19
N LEU A 138 -3.06 9.22 0.90
CA LEU A 138 -2.14 9.26 2.04
C LEU A 138 -2.71 8.48 3.23
N LEU A 139 -4.01 8.63 3.55
CA LEU A 139 -4.66 7.85 4.60
C LEU A 139 -4.68 6.35 4.28
N ASP A 140 -4.85 5.96 3.00
CA ASP A 140 -4.80 4.56 2.60
C ASP A 140 -3.38 3.98 2.78
N ALA A 141 -2.34 4.76 2.45
CA ALA A 141 -0.95 4.37 2.68
C ALA A 141 -0.65 4.21 4.18
N LEU A 142 -1.09 5.17 5.01
CA LEU A 142 -0.87 5.14 6.46
C LEU A 142 -1.58 3.98 7.14
N GLU A 143 -2.84 3.71 6.78
CA GLU A 143 -3.57 2.56 7.31
C GLU A 143 -2.83 1.26 7.01
N TYR A 144 -2.35 1.09 5.76
CA TYR A 144 -1.57 -0.07 5.38
C TYR A 144 -0.25 -0.19 6.19
N LEU A 145 0.50 0.90 6.36
CA LEU A 145 1.73 0.90 7.16
C LEU A 145 1.46 0.53 8.61
N HIS A 146 0.45 1.16 9.23
CA HIS A 146 0.11 0.94 10.62
C HIS A 146 -0.40 -0.49 10.89
N THR A 147 -1.12 -1.12 9.94
CA THR A 147 -1.48 -2.56 10.05
C THR A 147 -0.25 -3.47 10.06
N LYS A 148 0.86 -3.03 9.46
CA LYS A 148 2.15 -3.73 9.49
C LYS A 148 3.06 -3.28 10.65
N GLN A 149 2.55 -2.47 11.56
CA GLN A 149 3.31 -1.90 12.69
C GLN A 149 4.51 -1.04 12.26
N ILE A 150 4.42 -0.43 11.07
CA ILE A 150 5.42 0.48 10.54
C ILE A 150 4.92 1.91 10.70
N VAL A 151 5.75 2.77 11.29
CA VAL A 151 5.53 4.22 11.42
C VAL A 151 6.48 4.93 10.47
N HIS A 152 5.96 5.81 9.62
CA HIS A 152 6.76 6.47 8.57
C HIS A 152 7.69 7.55 9.12
N ARG A 153 7.21 8.39 10.05
CA ARG A 153 7.94 9.44 10.80
C ARG A 153 8.43 10.66 10.01
N ASP A 154 8.36 10.65 8.70
CA ASP A 154 8.80 11.77 7.87
C ASP A 154 7.77 12.11 6.78
N ILE A 155 6.50 12.21 7.18
CA ILE A 155 5.43 12.62 6.26
C ILE A 155 5.50 14.14 6.08
N LYS A 156 5.76 14.55 4.84
CA LYS A 156 5.88 15.95 4.44
C LYS A 156 5.64 16.08 2.92
N PRO A 157 5.33 17.27 2.40
CA PRO A 157 5.03 17.45 0.99
C PRO A 157 6.10 16.97 0.01
N SER A 158 7.40 17.06 0.38
CA SER A 158 8.50 16.57 -0.46
C SER A 158 8.55 15.04 -0.56
N ASN A 159 7.97 14.31 0.40
CA ASN A 159 7.92 12.84 0.43
C ASN A 159 6.59 12.27 -0.13
N ILE A 160 5.76 13.11 -0.73
CA ILE A 160 4.48 12.75 -1.34
C ILE A 160 4.56 13.08 -2.83
N MET A 161 4.59 12.05 -3.68
CA MET A 161 4.60 12.21 -5.13
C MET A 161 3.19 12.10 -5.70
N ILE A 162 2.90 12.95 -6.70
CA ILE A 162 1.64 12.91 -7.45
C ILE A 162 1.96 12.62 -8.90
N THR A 163 1.43 11.50 -9.44
CA THR A 163 1.69 11.11 -10.82
C THR A 163 1.01 12.07 -11.80
N HIS A 164 1.70 12.43 -12.89
CA HIS A 164 1.13 13.25 -13.96
C HIS A 164 -0.08 12.58 -14.60
N LYS A 165 -0.02 11.26 -14.79
CA LYS A 165 -1.14 10.50 -15.35
C LYS A 165 -2.01 9.93 -14.22
N GLY A 166 -3.22 10.47 -14.10
CA GLY A 166 -4.24 9.98 -13.14
C GLY A 166 -4.16 10.58 -11.74
N GLY A 167 -3.15 11.40 -11.41
CA GLY A 167 -3.02 12.07 -10.10
C GLY A 167 -2.96 11.07 -8.93
N LYS A 168 -2.30 9.91 -9.13
CA LYS A 168 -2.11 8.92 -8.07
C LYS A 168 -1.10 9.44 -7.07
N VAL A 169 -1.40 9.24 -5.80
CA VAL A 169 -0.52 9.59 -4.68
C VAL A 169 0.42 8.44 -4.38
N LYS A 170 1.69 8.73 -4.20
CA LYS A 170 2.73 7.79 -3.82
C LYS A 170 3.57 8.35 -2.67
N LEU A 171 3.50 7.74 -1.51
CA LEU A 171 4.38 8.04 -0.38
C LEU A 171 5.75 7.42 -0.65
N ILE A 172 6.80 8.21 -0.46
CA ILE A 172 8.19 7.81 -0.71
C ILE A 172 9.02 7.99 0.56
N ASP A 173 10.20 7.38 0.59
CA ASP A 173 11.25 7.55 1.60
C ASP A 173 10.92 6.99 3.00
N PHE A 174 11.43 5.80 3.28
CA PHE A 174 11.28 5.09 4.56
C PHE A 174 12.54 5.16 5.44
N GLY A 175 13.47 6.09 5.14
CA GLY A 175 14.75 6.21 5.82
C GLY A 175 14.67 6.48 7.32
N LEU A 176 13.56 7.02 7.82
CA LEU A 176 13.32 7.29 9.23
C LEU A 176 12.32 6.33 9.90
N SER A 177 11.82 5.34 9.16
CA SER A 177 10.81 4.40 9.67
C SER A 177 11.36 3.45 10.74
N ASP A 178 12.68 3.21 10.76
CA ASP A 178 13.34 2.47 11.82
C ASP A 178 13.66 3.36 13.03
N SER A 179 13.35 2.88 14.25
CA SER A 179 13.55 3.66 15.47
C SER A 179 15.01 3.96 15.79
N GLU A 180 15.91 3.00 15.53
CA GLU A 180 17.35 3.19 15.76
C GLU A 180 17.92 4.17 14.74
N THR A 181 17.56 3.99 13.46
CA THR A 181 17.96 4.91 12.38
C THR A 181 17.45 6.31 12.65
N PHE A 182 16.19 6.47 13.10
CA PHE A 182 15.65 7.75 13.49
C PHE A 182 16.44 8.43 14.61
N CYS A 183 16.84 7.68 15.65
CA CYS A 183 17.62 8.23 16.75
C CYS A 183 19.03 8.68 16.32
N ILE A 184 19.66 7.96 15.39
CA ILE A 184 21.01 8.26 14.88
C ILE A 184 21.00 9.43 13.90
N LEU A 185 20.01 9.43 13.01
CA LEU A 185 19.92 10.37 11.88
C LEU A 185 19.01 11.56 12.17
N LYS A 186 18.66 11.83 13.42
CA LYS A 186 17.85 12.98 13.82
C LYS A 186 18.30 14.24 13.10
N ILE A 187 17.50 14.64 12.13
CA ILE A 187 17.85 15.65 11.15
C ILE A 187 17.54 17.05 11.69
N PRO A 188 18.43 18.03 11.41
CA PRO A 188 18.23 19.41 11.83
C PRO A 188 17.03 20.07 11.14
N ALA A 189 16.43 20.97 11.84
CA ALA A 189 15.63 22.15 11.49
C ALA A 189 14.67 22.16 10.25
N GLY A 190 14.98 21.55 9.13
CA GLY A 190 14.14 21.67 7.90
C GLY A 190 12.84 20.88 7.94
N THR A 191 12.79 19.77 8.65
CA THR A 191 11.63 18.87 8.76
C THR A 191 10.77 19.16 9.99
N ARG A 192 11.24 20.03 10.91
CA ARG A 192 10.59 20.30 12.21
C ARG A 192 9.12 20.73 12.11
N GLY A 193 8.70 21.36 11.02
CA GLY A 193 7.32 21.82 10.86
C GLY A 193 6.27 20.71 10.75
N TYR A 194 6.69 19.49 10.40
CA TYR A 194 5.81 18.32 10.25
C TYR A 194 6.02 17.27 11.35
N MET A 195 7.11 17.36 12.08
CA MET A 195 7.47 16.39 13.12
C MET A 195 6.63 16.59 14.37
N ALA A 196 6.07 15.52 14.90
CA ALA A 196 5.28 15.54 16.12
C ALA A 196 6.17 15.87 17.35
N PRO A 197 5.65 16.61 18.34
CA PRO A 197 6.43 17.05 19.52
C PRO A 197 7.10 15.89 20.25
N GLU A 198 6.44 14.76 20.40
CA GLU A 198 6.94 13.55 21.06
C GLU A 198 8.15 12.94 20.33
N GLN A 199 8.25 13.10 19.01
CA GLN A 199 9.41 12.63 18.25
C GLN A 199 10.70 13.40 18.58
N LEU A 200 10.59 14.58 19.16
CA LEU A 200 11.74 15.38 19.59
C LEU A 200 12.30 14.92 20.93
N ILE A 201 11.58 14.07 21.67
CA ILE A 201 11.99 13.55 22.97
C ILE A 201 12.97 12.39 22.75
N PRO A 202 14.19 12.45 23.29
CA PRO A 202 15.14 11.35 23.19
C PRO A 202 14.58 10.06 23.82
N GLY A 203 14.64 8.95 23.08
CA GLY A 203 14.16 7.64 23.57
C GLY A 203 12.64 7.44 23.51
N ALA A 204 11.89 8.39 22.95
CA ALA A 204 10.45 8.18 22.72
C ALA A 204 10.22 6.99 21.78
N GLN A 205 9.27 6.13 22.18
CA GLN A 205 8.87 5.01 21.35
C GLN A 205 8.17 5.49 20.07
N SER A 206 8.25 4.66 19.04
CA SER A 206 7.55 4.89 17.78
C SER A 206 6.07 4.67 17.97
N ASP A 207 5.28 5.72 17.73
CA ASP A 207 3.82 5.64 17.82
C ASP A 207 3.18 6.10 16.51
N PRO A 208 2.18 5.36 15.97
CA PRO A 208 1.43 5.75 14.78
C PRO A 208 0.80 7.14 14.84
N SER A 209 0.54 7.67 16.04
CA SER A 209 0.01 9.02 16.25
C SER A 209 0.93 10.13 15.73
N ALA A 210 2.24 9.86 15.61
CA ALA A 210 3.20 10.79 15.01
C ALA A 210 2.93 10.99 13.51
N ASP A 211 2.55 9.93 12.79
CA ASP A 211 2.16 10.01 11.38
C ASP A 211 0.82 10.76 11.22
N ILE A 212 -0.12 10.57 12.17
CA ILE A 212 -1.39 11.32 12.20
C ILE A 212 -1.12 12.82 12.37
N PHE A 213 -0.19 13.20 13.24
CA PHE A 213 0.23 14.59 13.40
C PHE A 213 0.77 15.16 12.09
N SER A 214 1.72 14.47 11.48
CA SER A 214 2.36 14.88 10.23
C SER A 214 1.35 14.97 9.08
N PHE A 215 0.42 14.00 8.99
CA PHE A 215 -0.74 14.06 8.09
C PHE A 215 -1.59 15.31 8.34
N GLY A 216 -1.86 15.64 9.60
CA GLY A 216 -2.60 16.84 10.00
C GLY A 216 -1.97 18.12 9.46
N LYS A 217 -0.63 18.23 9.55
CA LYS A 217 0.12 19.38 8.99
C LYS A 217 -0.01 19.48 7.47
N VAL A 218 0.08 18.35 6.76
CA VAL A 218 -0.15 18.31 5.31
C VAL A 218 -1.59 18.67 4.98
N LEU A 219 -2.57 18.16 5.74
CA LEU A 219 -4.00 18.43 5.52
C LEU A 219 -4.34 19.91 5.71
N ILE A 220 -3.73 20.59 6.69
CA ILE A 220 -3.87 22.03 6.90
C ILE A 220 -3.44 22.79 5.65
N GLN A 221 -2.26 22.50 5.10
CA GLN A 221 -1.75 23.17 3.91
C GLN A 221 -2.63 22.92 2.67
N LEU A 222 -3.12 21.70 2.49
CA LEU A 222 -4.08 21.39 1.44
C LEU A 222 -5.38 22.17 1.62
N ALA A 223 -5.86 22.25 2.86
CA ALA A 223 -7.09 22.98 3.20
C ALA A 223 -6.96 24.49 3.00
N GLU A 224 -5.80 25.07 3.29
CA GLU A 224 -5.47 26.47 3.00
C GLU A 224 -5.52 26.75 1.51
N ALA A 225 -4.86 25.88 0.70
CA ALA A 225 -4.80 26.06 -0.76
C ALA A 225 -6.18 26.06 -1.43
N ILE A 226 -7.16 25.33 -0.88
CA ILE A 226 -8.53 25.22 -1.43
C ILE A 226 -9.60 25.93 -0.58
N HIS A 227 -9.19 26.66 0.47
CA HIS A 227 -10.09 27.36 1.42
C HIS A 227 -11.16 26.45 2.05
N CYS A 228 -10.83 25.18 2.35
CA CYS A 228 -11.77 24.20 2.89
C CYS A 228 -11.75 24.17 4.42
N ARG A 229 -12.73 24.86 5.06
CA ARG A 229 -12.83 24.94 6.54
C ARG A 229 -12.97 23.58 7.22
N ARG A 230 -13.63 22.61 6.57
CA ARG A 230 -13.80 21.26 7.16
C ARG A 230 -12.46 20.53 7.23
N MET A 231 -11.71 20.49 6.14
CA MET A 231 -10.37 19.86 6.11
C MET A 231 -9.43 20.56 7.08
N MET A 232 -9.51 21.90 7.18
CA MET A 232 -8.73 22.70 8.13
C MET A 232 -8.97 22.25 9.57
N LYS A 233 -10.25 22.13 9.99
CA LYS A 233 -10.59 21.67 11.35
C LYS A 233 -10.05 20.27 11.66
N ILE A 234 -10.17 19.34 10.70
CA ILE A 234 -9.67 17.96 10.85
C ILE A 234 -8.14 17.98 10.92
N GLY A 235 -7.48 18.77 10.07
CA GLY A 235 -6.04 18.94 10.09
C GLY A 235 -5.51 19.42 11.44
N HIS A 236 -6.16 20.44 12.04
CA HIS A 236 -5.80 20.91 13.37
C HIS A 236 -6.01 19.85 14.45
N LEU A 237 -7.12 19.09 14.38
CA LEU A 237 -7.37 18.00 15.33
C LEU A 237 -6.30 16.90 15.23
N CYS A 238 -5.87 16.55 14.02
CA CYS A 238 -4.78 15.60 13.83
C CYS A 238 -3.44 16.15 14.33
N ALA A 239 -3.20 17.46 14.16
CA ALA A 239 -1.96 18.15 14.51
C ALA A 239 -1.97 18.76 15.93
N GLU A 240 -2.79 18.24 16.84
CA GLU A 240 -2.75 18.59 18.25
C GLU A 240 -1.43 18.17 18.90
N ASP A 241 -0.86 19.02 19.75
CA ASP A 241 0.40 18.73 20.44
C ASP A 241 0.23 17.59 21.46
N ASP A 242 -0.93 17.55 22.14
CA ASP A 242 -1.28 16.45 23.04
C ASP A 242 -1.77 15.24 22.23
N VAL A 243 -1.01 14.15 22.27
CA VAL A 243 -1.31 12.87 21.61
C VAL A 243 -2.73 12.38 21.93
N LYS A 244 -3.20 12.57 23.18
CA LYS A 244 -4.51 12.12 23.64
C LYS A 244 -5.69 12.86 23.01
N ARG A 245 -5.44 14.03 22.43
CA ARG A 245 -6.45 14.84 21.74
C ARG A 245 -6.52 14.55 20.25
N ARG A 246 -5.52 13.84 19.71
CA ARG A 246 -5.53 13.41 18.32
C ARG A 246 -6.52 12.25 18.09
N PRO A 247 -7.00 12.04 16.87
CA PRO A 247 -7.65 10.78 16.50
C PRO A 247 -6.78 9.58 16.89
N ALA A 248 -7.40 8.54 17.43
CA ALA A 248 -6.67 7.38 17.95
C ALA A 248 -5.96 6.57 16.84
N ASP A 249 -6.54 6.55 15.63
CA ASP A 249 -6.04 5.82 14.48
C ASP A 249 -6.46 6.46 13.14
N VAL A 250 -5.93 5.92 12.06
CA VAL A 250 -6.26 6.36 10.69
C VAL A 250 -7.73 6.13 10.35
N ALA A 251 -8.36 5.09 10.89
CA ALA A 251 -9.78 4.79 10.64
C ALA A 251 -10.67 5.90 11.17
N GLN A 252 -10.38 6.43 12.36
CA GLN A 252 -11.07 7.58 12.92
C GLN A 252 -10.87 8.84 12.08
N VAL A 253 -9.66 9.08 11.56
CA VAL A 253 -9.41 10.20 10.63
C VAL A 253 -10.24 10.06 9.35
N LYS A 254 -10.28 8.86 8.75
CA LYS A 254 -11.12 8.56 7.58
C LYS A 254 -12.60 8.83 7.86
N GLN A 255 -13.10 8.46 9.02
CA GLN A 255 -14.48 8.74 9.44
C GLN A 255 -14.75 10.24 9.53
N LEU A 256 -13.86 11.03 10.14
CA LEU A 256 -13.96 12.49 10.23
C LEU A 256 -13.94 13.14 8.83
N MET A 257 -13.14 12.62 7.91
CA MET A 257 -13.09 13.06 6.51
C MET A 257 -14.39 12.74 5.74
N GLY A 258 -15.25 11.87 6.27
CA GLY A 258 -16.45 11.39 5.60
C GLY A 258 -16.14 10.31 4.55
N MET A 259 -14.99 9.66 4.68
CA MET A 259 -14.60 8.50 3.90
C MET A 259 -15.23 7.25 4.52
N ASN A 260 -16.55 7.20 4.61
CA ASN A 260 -17.21 5.98 5.02
C ASN A 260 -16.84 4.89 4.02
N SER A 261 -16.29 3.80 4.52
CA SER A 261 -16.03 2.61 3.76
C SER A 261 -17.32 2.23 3.01
N GLN A 262 -17.31 2.36 1.69
CA GLN A 262 -18.42 1.87 0.84
C GLN A 262 -18.71 0.39 1.13
N TRP A 263 -17.72 -0.35 1.63
CA TRP A 263 -17.82 -1.74 2.09
C TRP A 263 -18.77 -1.91 3.26
N HIS A 264 -18.75 -1.03 4.28
CA HIS A 264 -19.71 -1.10 5.38
C HIS A 264 -21.12 -0.78 4.93
N ASN A 265 -21.30 0.15 4.00
CA ASN A 265 -22.60 0.44 3.43
C ASN A 265 -23.10 -0.71 2.53
N MET A 266 -22.24 -1.35 1.75
CA MET A 266 -22.61 -2.54 0.97
C MET A 266 -22.88 -3.76 1.85
N LEU A 267 -22.09 -4.00 2.91
CA LEU A 267 -22.34 -5.07 3.89
C LEU A 267 -23.65 -4.84 4.64
N ASN A 268 -23.93 -3.63 5.09
CA ASN A 268 -25.19 -3.29 5.75
C ASN A 268 -26.38 -3.41 4.79
N LEU A 269 -26.24 -2.99 3.53
CA LEU A 269 -27.28 -3.14 2.52
C LEU A 269 -27.55 -4.61 2.19
N SER A 270 -26.51 -5.45 2.09
CA SER A 270 -26.64 -6.88 1.85
C SER A 270 -27.25 -7.61 3.06
N LEU A 271 -26.91 -7.21 4.27
CA LEU A 271 -27.49 -7.76 5.50
C LEU A 271 -28.97 -7.42 5.60
N VAL A 272 -29.34 -6.17 5.32
CA VAL A 272 -30.75 -5.74 5.27
C VAL A 272 -31.53 -6.49 4.19
N ALA A 273 -30.97 -6.67 3.02
CA ALA A 273 -31.58 -7.45 1.94
C ALA A 273 -31.78 -8.93 2.35
N MET A 274 -30.79 -9.56 3.00
CA MET A 274 -30.94 -10.92 3.54
C MET A 274 -32.04 -11.01 4.60
N ILE A 275 -32.14 -10.04 5.51
CA ILE A 275 -33.18 -10.00 6.54
C ILE A 275 -34.57 -9.88 5.88
N ILE A 276 -34.73 -9.04 4.86
CA ILE A 276 -36.01 -8.88 4.12
C ILE A 276 -36.41 -10.21 3.44
N VAL A 277 -35.47 -10.90 2.78
CA VAL A 277 -35.72 -12.20 2.15
C VAL A 277 -36.10 -13.24 3.21
N LEU A 278 -35.48 -13.25 4.37
CA LEU A 278 -35.81 -14.19 5.44
C LEU A 278 -37.19 -13.92 6.02
N ILE A 279 -37.58 -12.67 6.22
CA ILE A 279 -38.94 -12.30 6.65
C ILE A 279 -39.98 -12.70 5.60
N ALA A 280 -39.70 -12.43 4.31
CA ALA A 280 -40.59 -12.81 3.24
C ALA A 280 -40.81 -14.34 3.16
N SER A 281 -39.73 -15.13 3.34
CA SER A 281 -39.83 -16.59 3.35
C SER A 281 -40.62 -17.11 4.55
N ILE A 282 -40.47 -16.52 5.73
CA ILE A 282 -41.28 -16.87 6.92
C ILE A 282 -42.76 -16.55 6.67
N ILE A 283 -43.06 -15.40 6.09
CA ILE A 283 -44.43 -15.01 5.75
C ILE A 283 -45.04 -16.01 4.76
N ILE A 284 -44.32 -16.39 3.68
CA ILE A 284 -44.79 -17.35 2.68
C ILE A 284 -45.07 -18.72 3.33
N ILE A 285 -44.19 -19.19 4.22
CA ILE A 285 -44.40 -20.47 4.94
C ILE A 285 -45.60 -20.38 5.89
N SER A 286 -45.82 -19.24 6.55
CA SER A 286 -46.95 -19.03 7.45
C SER A 286 -48.28 -18.90 6.75
N TYR A 287 -48.32 -18.43 5.50
CA TYR A 287 -49.50 -18.30 4.68
C TYR A 287 -49.69 -19.45 3.65
N SER A 288 -48.78 -20.45 3.63
CA SER A 288 -48.96 -21.63 2.82
C SER A 288 -50.17 -22.42 3.34
N PRO A 289 -51.26 -22.61 2.57
CA PRO A 289 -52.41 -23.37 3.04
C PRO A 289 -51.99 -24.82 3.23
N GLN A 290 -52.16 -25.32 4.47
CA GLN A 290 -52.12 -26.77 4.71
C GLN A 290 -53.11 -27.44 3.78
N ALA A 291 -52.61 -28.10 2.73
CA ALA A 291 -53.41 -28.97 1.93
C ALA A 291 -53.95 -30.09 2.83
N ASN A 292 -55.25 -29.99 3.14
CA ASN A 292 -56.01 -31.01 3.85
C ASN A 292 -55.78 -32.36 3.22
N ALA A 293 -55.07 -33.23 3.90
CA ALA A 293 -55.07 -34.66 3.70
C ALA A 293 -56.25 -35.25 4.49
N ASN A 294 -57.46 -34.98 4.04
CA ASN A 294 -58.67 -35.71 4.44
C ASN A 294 -59.43 -36.08 3.18
N SER A 295 -59.18 -37.26 2.67
CA SER A 295 -60.19 -38.04 1.96
C SER A 295 -59.90 -39.54 1.97
N ALA A 296 -60.72 -40.14 2.69
CA ALA A 296 -61.46 -41.38 2.35
C ALA A 296 -60.75 -42.69 2.73
N GLY A 297 -61.26 -43.22 3.83
CA GLY A 297 -61.32 -44.63 4.03
C GLY A 297 -62.38 -45.26 3.10
N SER A 298 -62.10 -46.41 2.62
CA SER A 298 -63.09 -47.50 2.48
C SER A 298 -62.39 -48.85 2.32
N THR A 299 -62.69 -49.64 3.26
CA THR A 299 -62.71 -51.12 3.29
C THR A 299 -62.53 -51.81 1.94
N ASP A 300 -61.63 -52.80 1.89
CA ASP A 300 -62.04 -54.19 1.67
C ASP A 300 -60.88 -55.16 2.04
N SER A 301 -61.27 -56.10 2.88
CA SER A 301 -60.55 -57.29 3.24
C SER A 301 -60.39 -58.23 2.05
N ILE A 302 -59.24 -58.88 1.93
CA ILE A 302 -59.12 -60.31 1.63
C ILE A 302 -57.74 -60.81 1.97
N SER A 303 -57.80 -61.94 2.65
CA SER A 303 -56.73 -62.79 3.22
C SER A 303 -55.86 -63.46 2.15
N ILE A 304 -54.72 -63.95 2.69
CA ILE A 304 -54.13 -65.29 2.52
C ILE A 304 -52.65 -65.26 2.15
N SER A 305 -51.89 -65.75 3.11
CA SER A 305 -50.86 -66.81 3.06
C SER A 305 -49.54 -66.57 2.33
N GLY A 306 -48.50 -66.75 3.06
CA GLY A 306 -47.44 -67.63 2.58
C GLY A 306 -46.05 -67.15 2.68
N ALA A 307 -45.37 -67.66 3.71
CA ALA A 307 -44.01 -68.19 3.66
C ALA A 307 -42.78 -67.29 3.56
N ASN A 308 -42.11 -67.27 4.68
CA ASN A 308 -40.67 -67.65 4.89
C ASN A 308 -39.60 -67.26 3.86
N LYS A 309 -38.62 -66.59 4.36
CA LYS A 309 -37.17 -66.93 4.59
C LYS A 309 -36.38 -65.62 4.66
N VAL A 310 -35.75 -65.33 5.79
CA VAL A 310 -34.46 -65.70 6.36
C VAL A 310 -33.27 -65.42 5.46
N VAL A 311 -32.30 -64.82 6.13
CA VAL A 311 -30.84 -64.77 5.91
C VAL A 311 -30.36 -63.41 5.38
N ASP A 312 -29.77 -62.71 6.27
CA ASP A 312 -28.37 -62.49 6.71
C ASP A 312 -27.50 -61.63 5.85
N SER A 313 -26.96 -60.76 6.58
CA SER A 313 -25.53 -60.40 6.73
C SER A 313 -24.88 -59.47 5.69
N ASP A 314 -24.40 -58.45 6.29
CA ASP A 314 -23.02 -57.94 6.27
C ASP A 314 -22.41 -57.32 5.01
N PHE A 315 -21.68 -56.34 5.38
CA PHE A 315 -20.44 -55.81 4.80
C PHE A 315 -20.55 -54.56 3.90
N TRP A 316 -19.95 -53.68 4.43
CA TRP A 316 -18.91 -52.66 4.37
C TRP A 316 -19.42 -51.23 4.38
#